data_744472e813d564fd35cb4db3c955de4d
#
_entry.id   744472e813d564fd35cb4db3c955de4d
#
_cell.length_a   1.000
_cell.length_b   1.000
_cell.length_c   1.000
_cell.angle_alpha   90.00
_cell.angle_beta   90.00
_cell.angle_gamma   90.00
#
_symmetry.space_group_name_H-M   'P 1'
#
loop_
_entity.id
_entity.type
_entity.pdbx_description
1 polymer ?
#
loop_
_entity_poly.entity_id
_entity_poly.type
_entity_poly.pdbx_seq_one_letter_code
_entity_poly.pdbx_strand_id
1 'polypeptide(L)'
;EKAILKAVPHVIGRTDWDRQALAVLNPKATYHYGGEIVRDVFYEKKDRQMSKDRPVITTTISFPTYKGYDVILKVANILKNEVGLDFEWNVYGNVQPEFMEKHTGLKHENLNINLKGVASAEVLRDSLLKSTLYFHSSYVENSPNSVGEAQLVGIPVVASRVGGTDSMVEHGKTGFLYPVTDPYMAAYYIKRLIDNKEENMAIGKKAREIALVRHDKRQIVEELLDVYEQIKK
;
A
#
# COMPACT_ATOMS: atom_id res chain seq x y z
N GLU A 1 -0.82 -25.10 4.15
CA GLU A 1 -1.68 -24.04 4.72
C GLU A 1 -3.15 -24.47 4.80
N LYS A 2 -3.81 -24.90 3.70
CA LYS A 2 -5.23 -25.29 3.70
C LYS A 2 -5.58 -26.38 4.73
N ALA A 3 -4.71 -27.37 4.93
CA ALA A 3 -4.93 -28.44 5.92
C ALA A 3 -4.93 -27.89 7.37
N ILE A 4 -4.04 -26.95 7.66
CA ILE A 4 -3.96 -26.28 8.96
C ILE A 4 -5.24 -25.45 9.18
N LEU A 5 -5.61 -24.60 8.23
CA LEU A 5 -6.81 -23.77 8.35
C LEU A 5 -8.09 -24.58 8.56
N LYS A 6 -8.18 -25.78 7.97
CA LYS A 6 -9.33 -26.69 8.17
C LYS A 6 -9.36 -27.35 9.54
N ALA A 7 -8.24 -27.42 10.25
CA ALA A 7 -8.11 -28.15 11.51
C ALA A 7 -8.18 -27.24 12.75
N VAL A 8 -7.88 -25.95 12.62
CA VAL A 8 -7.83 -25.04 13.76
C VAL A 8 -9.21 -24.49 14.12
N PRO A 9 -9.57 -24.40 15.41
CA PRO A 9 -10.85 -23.85 15.85
C PRO A 9 -10.88 -22.30 15.86
N HIS A 10 -9.72 -21.65 15.96
CA HIS A 10 -9.61 -20.20 16.03
C HIS A 10 -8.56 -19.69 15.04
N VAL A 11 -8.85 -18.58 14.38
CA VAL A 11 -7.95 -17.89 13.46
C VAL A 11 -7.96 -16.40 13.75
N ILE A 12 -6.79 -15.80 13.88
CA ILE A 12 -6.62 -14.35 13.95
C ILE A 12 -6.24 -13.86 12.56
N GLY A 13 -7.05 -12.96 12.02
CA GLY A 13 -6.81 -12.34 10.71
C GLY A 13 -6.94 -10.82 10.78
N ARG A 14 -6.78 -10.14 9.65
CA ARG A 14 -6.61 -8.68 9.61
C ARG A 14 -7.57 -7.95 8.70
N THR A 15 -8.26 -8.67 7.83
CA THR A 15 -9.04 -8.07 6.75
C THR A 15 -10.35 -8.81 6.52
N ASP A 16 -11.31 -8.15 5.90
CA ASP A 16 -12.53 -8.83 5.47
C ASP A 16 -12.27 -9.91 4.42
N TRP A 17 -11.23 -9.75 3.62
CA TRP A 17 -10.86 -10.73 2.62
C TRP A 17 -10.42 -12.07 3.24
N ASP A 18 -9.53 -12.06 4.22
CA ASP A 18 -9.09 -13.30 4.87
C ASP A 18 -10.19 -13.92 5.74
N ARG A 19 -11.07 -13.11 6.34
CA ARG A 19 -12.27 -13.56 7.03
C ARG A 19 -13.22 -14.30 6.09
N GLN A 20 -13.49 -13.76 4.91
CA GLN A 20 -14.32 -14.39 3.90
C GLN A 20 -13.69 -15.68 3.34
N ALA A 21 -12.38 -15.68 3.11
CA ALA A 21 -11.65 -16.87 2.69
C ALA A 21 -11.72 -17.98 3.75
N LEU A 22 -11.58 -17.64 5.05
CA LEU A 22 -11.73 -18.58 6.14
C LEU A 22 -13.15 -19.16 6.20
N ALA A 23 -14.17 -18.35 6.02
CA ALA A 23 -15.56 -18.82 6.05
C ALA A 23 -15.87 -19.90 5.01
N VAL A 24 -15.15 -19.88 3.87
CA VAL A 24 -15.23 -20.94 2.84
C VAL A 24 -14.38 -22.16 3.21
N LEU A 25 -13.17 -21.95 3.75
CA LEU A 25 -12.23 -23.03 4.04
C LEU A 25 -12.57 -23.79 5.31
N ASN A 26 -13.03 -23.11 6.35
CA ASN A 26 -13.41 -23.66 7.64
C ASN A 26 -14.56 -22.84 8.28
N PRO A 27 -15.80 -23.08 7.87
CA PRO A 27 -16.96 -22.34 8.39
C PRO A 27 -17.24 -22.57 9.88
N LYS A 28 -16.54 -23.55 10.51
CA LYS A 28 -16.66 -23.84 11.94
C LYS A 28 -15.63 -23.07 12.78
N ALA A 29 -14.61 -22.51 12.18
CA ALA A 29 -13.62 -21.74 12.91
C ALA A 29 -14.17 -20.38 13.34
N THR A 30 -13.79 -19.96 14.53
CA THR A 30 -14.03 -18.60 15.00
C THR A 30 -12.95 -17.68 14.47
N TYR A 31 -13.35 -16.65 13.72
CA TYR A 31 -12.45 -15.61 13.27
C TYR A 31 -12.35 -14.50 14.30
N HIS A 32 -11.15 -14.10 14.63
CA HIS A 32 -10.84 -12.95 15.47
C HIS A 32 -10.09 -11.91 14.65
N TYR A 33 -10.47 -10.66 14.79
CA TYR A 33 -9.71 -9.57 14.19
C TYR A 33 -8.47 -9.29 15.05
N GLY A 34 -7.30 -9.19 14.43
CA GLY A 34 -6.05 -8.82 15.08
C GLY A 34 -5.36 -7.72 14.28
N GLY A 35 -5.36 -6.51 14.82
CA GLY A 35 -4.70 -5.37 14.20
C GLY A 35 -3.18 -5.55 14.09
N GLU A 36 -2.53 -4.71 13.31
CA GLU A 36 -1.08 -4.72 13.11
C GLU A 36 -0.44 -3.40 13.54
N ILE A 37 0.56 -3.50 14.41
CA ILE A 37 1.38 -2.37 14.84
C ILE A 37 2.41 -2.08 13.75
N VAL A 38 2.37 -0.87 13.23
CA VAL A 38 3.33 -0.37 12.26
C VAL A 38 4.56 0.20 12.97
N ARG A 39 5.67 0.32 12.26
CA ARG A 39 6.93 0.85 12.80
C ARG A 39 6.76 2.27 13.36
N ASP A 40 7.36 2.54 14.53
CA ASP A 40 7.14 3.74 15.35
C ASP A 40 7.35 5.06 14.62
N VAL A 41 8.35 5.12 13.78
CA VAL A 41 8.75 6.32 13.03
C VAL A 41 7.64 6.91 12.16
N PHE A 42 6.66 6.10 11.72
CA PHE A 42 5.56 6.56 10.86
C PHE A 42 4.41 7.22 11.64
N TYR A 43 4.34 7.03 12.97
CA TYR A 43 3.35 7.73 13.81
C TYR A 43 3.72 9.19 14.09
N GLU A 44 5.00 9.55 13.93
CA GLU A 44 5.46 10.91 14.18
C GLU A 44 4.66 11.91 13.33
N LYS A 45 4.18 12.98 14.00
CA LYS A 45 3.51 14.06 13.28
C LYS A 45 4.57 14.96 12.65
N LYS A 46 4.68 14.91 11.33
CA LYS A 46 5.52 15.82 10.54
C LYS A 46 4.70 16.41 9.40
N ASP A 47 4.99 17.65 9.08
CA ASP A 47 4.34 18.30 7.96
C ASP A 47 4.87 17.76 6.62
N ARG A 48 3.97 17.58 5.68
CA ARG A 48 4.33 17.18 4.32
C ARG A 48 5.15 18.28 3.64
N GLN A 49 6.23 17.85 3.01
CA GLN A 49 7.17 18.72 2.29
C GLN A 49 7.15 18.37 0.79
N MET A 50 5.95 18.28 0.20
CA MET A 50 5.81 17.93 -1.22
C MET A 50 6.75 18.77 -2.09
N SER A 51 7.44 18.10 -3.02
CA SER A 51 8.27 18.77 -4.02
C SER A 51 7.44 19.83 -4.78
N LYS A 52 8.06 21.01 -4.97
CA LYS A 52 7.44 22.11 -5.74
C LYS A 52 7.78 22.05 -7.22
N ASP A 53 8.88 21.37 -7.55
CA ASP A 53 9.41 21.37 -8.92
C ASP A 53 8.67 20.37 -9.81
N ARG A 54 8.51 19.14 -9.32
CA ARG A 54 7.77 18.10 -10.03
C ARG A 54 7.12 17.10 -9.05
N PRO A 55 6.03 16.43 -9.47
CA PRO A 55 5.40 15.39 -8.65
C PRO A 55 6.35 14.23 -8.35
N VAL A 56 6.33 13.76 -7.11
CA VAL A 56 7.11 12.61 -6.67
C VAL A 56 6.17 11.47 -6.30
N ILE A 57 6.37 10.31 -6.92
CA ILE A 57 5.66 9.07 -6.61
C ILE A 57 6.63 8.16 -5.86
N THR A 58 6.18 7.56 -4.77
CA THR A 58 6.98 6.58 -4.02
C THR A 58 6.29 5.23 -3.99
N THR A 59 7.07 4.17 -4.16
CA THR A 59 6.65 2.77 -4.06
C THR A 59 7.68 1.96 -3.29
N THR A 60 7.25 0.94 -2.56
CA THR A 60 8.14 -0.05 -1.95
C THR A 60 7.87 -1.44 -2.52
N ILE A 61 8.93 -2.14 -2.90
CA ILE A 61 8.87 -3.50 -3.46
C ILE A 61 9.82 -4.42 -2.70
N SER A 62 9.30 -5.54 -2.18
CA SER A 62 10.12 -6.59 -1.58
C SER A 62 10.45 -7.71 -2.58
N PHE A 63 9.57 -7.96 -3.53
CA PHE A 63 9.72 -8.99 -4.55
C PHE A 63 9.03 -8.56 -5.86
N PRO A 64 9.76 -8.39 -6.97
CA PRO A 64 9.27 -7.69 -8.17
C PRO A 64 8.10 -8.35 -8.87
N THR A 65 7.98 -9.69 -8.85
CA THR A 65 6.93 -10.42 -9.58
C THR A 65 5.54 -10.16 -8.99
N TYR A 66 5.26 -10.66 -7.79
CA TYR A 66 3.91 -10.52 -7.21
C TYR A 66 3.64 -9.11 -6.66
N LYS A 67 4.67 -8.29 -6.46
CA LYS A 67 4.55 -6.87 -6.07
C LYS A 67 4.32 -5.93 -7.27
N GLY A 68 4.22 -6.48 -8.49
CA GLY A 68 3.74 -5.76 -9.67
C GLY A 68 4.72 -4.70 -10.20
N TYR A 69 6.01 -5.02 -10.29
CA TYR A 69 6.97 -4.09 -10.90
C TYR A 69 6.68 -3.83 -12.38
N ASP A 70 6.12 -4.80 -13.10
CA ASP A 70 5.62 -4.63 -14.46
C ASP A 70 4.46 -3.61 -14.55
N VAL A 71 3.61 -3.55 -13.51
CA VAL A 71 2.53 -2.54 -13.43
C VAL A 71 3.13 -1.15 -13.28
N ILE A 72 4.17 -0.99 -12.45
CA ILE A 72 4.89 0.29 -12.31
C ILE A 72 5.45 0.74 -13.65
N LEU A 73 6.12 -0.15 -14.39
CA LEU A 73 6.68 0.16 -15.71
C LEU A 73 5.60 0.60 -16.70
N LYS A 74 4.47 -0.12 -16.76
CA LYS A 74 3.34 0.20 -17.65
C LYS A 74 2.71 1.55 -17.29
N VAL A 75 2.44 1.79 -16.01
CA VAL A 75 1.84 3.05 -15.54
C VAL A 75 2.80 4.23 -15.80
N ALA A 76 4.09 4.07 -15.51
CA ALA A 76 5.08 5.10 -15.78
C ALA A 76 5.21 5.42 -17.28
N ASN A 77 5.11 4.40 -18.14
CA ASN A 77 5.08 4.59 -19.59
C ASN A 77 3.87 5.42 -20.04
N ILE A 78 2.68 5.10 -19.55
CA ILE A 78 1.46 5.86 -19.85
C ILE A 78 1.61 7.30 -19.38
N LEU A 79 2.01 7.52 -18.13
CA LEU A 79 2.16 8.89 -17.59
C LEU A 79 3.18 9.73 -18.38
N LYS A 80 4.33 9.14 -18.71
CA LYS A 80 5.40 9.86 -19.40
C LYS A 80 5.13 10.05 -20.88
N ASN A 81 4.84 8.95 -21.60
CA ASN A 81 4.87 8.95 -23.07
C ASN A 81 3.51 9.22 -23.70
N GLU A 82 2.40 8.91 -23.01
CA GLU A 82 1.05 9.14 -23.55
C GLU A 82 0.42 10.41 -22.96
N VAL A 83 0.62 10.64 -21.64
CA VAL A 83 0.09 11.84 -20.94
C VAL A 83 1.05 13.03 -21.04
N GLY A 84 2.35 12.80 -21.25
CA GLY A 84 3.37 13.84 -21.28
C GLY A 84 3.69 14.46 -19.91
N LEU A 85 3.47 13.71 -18.83
CA LEU A 85 3.69 14.17 -17.46
C LEU A 85 5.18 14.10 -17.10
N ASP A 86 5.74 15.18 -16.56
CA ASP A 86 7.05 15.17 -15.93
C ASP A 86 6.88 14.85 -14.44
N PHE A 87 7.49 13.74 -13.99
CA PHE A 87 7.43 13.25 -12.61
C PHE A 87 8.73 12.55 -12.23
N GLU A 88 8.90 12.31 -10.94
CA GLU A 88 9.93 11.45 -10.37
C GLU A 88 9.24 10.26 -9.68
N TRP A 89 9.71 9.02 -9.97
CA TRP A 89 9.20 7.82 -9.30
C TRP A 89 10.31 7.11 -8.55
N ASN A 90 10.25 7.12 -7.23
CA ASN A 90 11.23 6.49 -6.37
C ASN A 90 10.74 5.10 -5.92
N VAL A 91 11.44 4.06 -6.31
CA VAL A 91 11.14 2.67 -5.95
C VAL A 91 12.16 2.17 -4.96
N TYR A 92 11.71 1.87 -3.75
CA TYR A 92 12.53 1.35 -2.66
C TYR A 92 12.37 -0.17 -2.53
N GLY A 93 13.46 -0.84 -2.17
CA GLY A 93 13.50 -2.28 -1.94
C GLY A 93 14.50 -2.99 -2.85
N ASN A 94 14.51 -4.31 -2.76
CA ASN A 94 15.38 -5.14 -3.60
C ASN A 94 14.69 -5.43 -4.94
N VAL A 95 14.76 -4.47 -5.85
CA VAL A 95 14.21 -4.61 -7.21
C VAL A 95 15.26 -5.26 -8.09
N GLN A 96 14.90 -6.37 -8.72
CA GLN A 96 15.69 -7.00 -9.80
C GLN A 96 14.91 -6.75 -11.10
N PRO A 97 15.20 -5.67 -11.83
CA PRO A 97 14.34 -5.17 -12.91
C PRO A 97 14.37 -6.02 -14.17
N GLU A 98 15.46 -6.78 -14.41
CA GLU A 98 15.81 -7.37 -15.71
C GLU A 98 14.70 -8.28 -16.25
N PHE A 99 14.11 -9.11 -15.38
CA PHE A 99 13.07 -10.04 -15.80
C PHE A 99 11.80 -9.31 -16.25
N MET A 100 11.34 -8.33 -15.46
CA MET A 100 10.12 -7.58 -15.77
C MET A 100 10.33 -6.60 -16.93
N GLU A 101 11.49 -6.01 -17.06
CA GLU A 101 11.86 -5.18 -18.20
C GLU A 101 11.89 -5.97 -19.51
N LYS A 102 12.46 -7.18 -19.46
CA LYS A 102 12.44 -8.08 -20.63
C LYS A 102 10.99 -8.50 -20.98
N HIS A 103 10.17 -8.76 -19.97
CA HIS A 103 8.78 -9.17 -20.16
C HIS A 103 7.91 -8.06 -20.76
N THR A 104 8.11 -6.81 -20.30
CA THR A 104 7.32 -5.65 -20.74
C THR A 104 7.90 -4.94 -21.95
N GLY A 105 9.18 -5.11 -22.23
CA GLY A 105 9.92 -4.32 -23.21
C GLY A 105 10.22 -2.89 -22.77
N LEU A 106 9.91 -2.56 -21.50
CA LEU A 106 10.07 -1.22 -20.91
C LEU A 106 11.27 -1.18 -19.97
N LYS A 107 12.03 -0.10 -19.99
CA LYS A 107 13.18 0.10 -19.09
C LYS A 107 12.94 1.27 -18.14
N HIS A 108 13.18 1.07 -16.85
CA HIS A 108 13.00 2.10 -15.82
C HIS A 108 13.80 3.37 -16.10
N GLU A 109 15.02 3.25 -16.63
CA GLU A 109 15.90 4.36 -16.99
C GLU A 109 15.24 5.37 -17.97
N ASN A 110 14.34 4.86 -18.83
CA ASN A 110 13.61 5.66 -19.80
C ASN A 110 12.28 6.20 -19.26
N LEU A 111 11.89 5.89 -18.01
CA LEU A 111 10.53 6.12 -17.48
C LEU A 111 10.49 6.99 -16.21
N ASN A 112 11.54 7.78 -15.97
CA ASN A 112 11.66 8.63 -14.75
C ASN A 112 11.57 7.84 -13.43
N ILE A 113 11.93 6.53 -13.46
CA ILE A 113 11.95 5.65 -12.31
C ILE A 113 13.35 5.55 -11.75
N ASN A 114 13.51 5.81 -10.46
CA ASN A 114 14.75 5.70 -9.72
C ASN A 114 14.69 4.50 -8.77
N LEU A 115 15.53 3.51 -8.97
CA LEU A 115 15.70 2.39 -8.05
C LEU A 115 16.61 2.82 -6.89
N LYS A 116 16.03 2.95 -5.69
CA LYS A 116 16.69 3.49 -4.49
C LYS A 116 17.33 2.41 -3.61
N GLY A 117 17.10 1.13 -3.92
CA GLY A 117 17.55 0.03 -3.06
C GLY A 117 16.79 -0.05 -1.74
N VAL A 118 17.30 -0.87 -0.82
CA VAL A 118 16.72 -1.04 0.51
C VAL A 118 17.03 0.19 1.37
N ALA A 119 16.03 0.71 2.06
CA ALA A 119 16.13 1.90 2.90
C ALA A 119 15.70 1.61 4.35
N SER A 120 16.24 2.40 5.31
CA SER A 120 15.73 2.39 6.68
C SER A 120 14.32 2.99 6.76
N ALA A 121 13.64 2.77 7.87
CA ALA A 121 12.31 3.30 8.11
C ALA A 121 12.29 4.85 8.08
N GLU A 122 13.33 5.48 8.62
CA GLU A 122 13.49 6.94 8.65
C GLU A 122 13.65 7.51 7.23
N VAL A 123 14.51 6.90 6.41
CA VAL A 123 14.73 7.30 5.02
C VAL A 123 13.43 7.15 4.21
N LEU A 124 12.70 6.06 4.42
CA LEU A 124 11.43 5.82 3.74
C LEU A 124 10.38 6.86 4.18
N ARG A 125 10.24 7.12 5.50
CA ARG A 125 9.34 8.16 6.01
C ARG A 125 9.66 9.52 5.39
N ASP A 126 10.92 9.92 5.38
CA ASP A 126 11.34 11.23 4.86
C ASP A 126 11.12 11.34 3.34
N SER A 127 11.25 10.24 2.61
CA SER A 127 10.85 10.16 1.20
C SER A 127 9.34 10.31 1.03
N LEU A 128 8.54 9.60 1.84
CA LEU A 128 7.09 9.70 1.81
C LEU A 128 6.61 11.14 2.09
N LEU A 129 7.20 11.84 3.06
CA LEU A 129 6.86 13.24 3.36
C LEU A 129 7.08 14.18 2.18
N LYS A 130 8.01 13.88 1.27
CA LYS A 130 8.28 14.64 0.06
C LYS A 130 7.43 14.20 -1.13
N SER A 131 6.75 13.06 -1.01
CA SER A 131 5.98 12.47 -2.09
C SER A 131 4.62 13.15 -2.29
N THR A 132 4.18 13.19 -3.54
CA THR A 132 2.82 13.57 -3.92
C THR A 132 1.84 12.48 -3.55
N LEU A 133 2.19 11.23 -3.79
CA LEU A 133 1.41 10.05 -3.44
C LEU A 133 2.30 8.82 -3.26
N TYR A 134 1.73 7.81 -2.60
CA TYR A 134 2.27 6.46 -2.55
C TYR A 134 1.52 5.57 -3.55
N PHE A 135 2.25 4.83 -4.39
CA PHE A 135 1.68 3.87 -5.33
C PHE A 135 1.95 2.43 -4.89
N HIS A 136 0.91 1.61 -4.89
CA HIS A 136 0.97 0.19 -4.52
C HIS A 136 0.44 -0.68 -5.66
N SER A 137 1.26 -1.60 -6.19
CA SER A 137 1.04 -2.31 -7.45
C SER A 137 0.86 -3.82 -7.32
N SER A 138 0.80 -4.36 -6.11
CA SER A 138 0.82 -5.81 -5.87
C SER A 138 -0.32 -6.57 -6.56
N TYR A 139 -0.04 -7.78 -7.01
CA TYR A 139 -1.03 -8.74 -7.50
C TYR A 139 -1.68 -9.54 -6.37
N VAL A 140 -1.00 -9.68 -5.24
CA VAL A 140 -1.49 -10.41 -4.07
C VAL A 140 -1.10 -9.65 -2.81
N GLU A 141 -2.09 -9.37 -1.97
CA GLU A 141 -1.91 -8.75 -0.65
C GLU A 141 -2.97 -9.22 0.34
N ASN A 142 -2.63 -9.12 1.62
CA ASN A 142 -3.62 -9.17 2.68
C ASN A 142 -3.75 -7.78 3.35
N SER A 143 -2.78 -7.42 4.20
CA SER A 143 -2.74 -6.14 4.91
C SER A 143 -1.36 -5.51 4.70
N PRO A 144 -1.14 -4.76 3.59
CA PRO A 144 0.19 -4.25 3.25
C PRO A 144 0.63 -3.14 4.21
N ASN A 145 1.65 -3.41 5.04
CA ASN A 145 2.22 -2.44 5.98
C ASN A 145 2.64 -1.13 5.31
N SER A 146 3.16 -1.22 4.09
CA SER A 146 3.58 -0.05 3.33
C SER A 146 2.44 0.92 3.00
N VAL A 147 1.23 0.42 2.82
CA VAL A 147 0.02 1.25 2.69
C VAL A 147 -0.32 1.92 4.02
N GLY A 148 -0.27 1.16 5.13
CA GLY A 148 -0.47 1.71 6.48
C GLY A 148 0.56 2.79 6.82
N GLU A 149 1.82 2.57 6.50
CA GLU A 149 2.92 3.53 6.68
C GLU A 149 2.70 4.82 5.90
N ALA A 150 2.33 4.72 4.63
CA ALA A 150 2.02 5.88 3.80
C ALA A 150 0.82 6.66 4.34
N GLN A 151 -0.24 5.97 4.77
CA GLN A 151 -1.41 6.60 5.37
C GLN A 151 -1.08 7.27 6.71
N LEU A 152 -0.25 6.66 7.56
CA LEU A 152 0.20 7.25 8.84
C LEU A 152 1.03 8.53 8.61
N VAL A 153 1.81 8.61 7.54
CA VAL A 153 2.52 9.84 7.14
C VAL A 153 1.57 10.91 6.61
N GLY A 154 0.36 10.52 6.20
CA GLY A 154 -0.67 11.43 5.70
C GLY A 154 -0.57 11.74 4.22
N ILE A 155 -0.06 10.80 3.42
CA ILE A 155 -0.07 10.93 1.97
C ILE A 155 -1.15 10.05 1.35
N PRO A 156 -1.78 10.47 0.24
CA PRO A 156 -2.77 9.64 -0.43
C PRO A 156 -2.12 8.41 -1.07
N VAL A 157 -2.87 7.32 -1.11
CA VAL A 157 -2.45 6.05 -1.69
C VAL A 157 -3.26 5.77 -2.95
N VAL A 158 -2.57 5.34 -4.02
CA VAL A 158 -3.20 4.68 -5.18
C VAL A 158 -2.78 3.23 -5.15
N ALA A 159 -3.73 2.31 -4.88
CA ALA A 159 -3.43 0.90 -4.66
C ALA A 159 -4.20 -0.03 -5.59
N SER A 160 -3.59 -1.14 -5.96
CA SER A 160 -4.28 -2.23 -6.62
C SER A 160 -5.37 -2.81 -5.71
N ARG A 161 -6.57 -3.04 -6.28
CA ARG A 161 -7.69 -3.66 -5.57
C ARG A 161 -7.51 -5.17 -5.57
N VAL A 162 -6.73 -5.68 -4.61
CA VAL A 162 -6.42 -7.10 -4.47
C VAL A 162 -6.45 -7.53 -3.01
N GLY A 163 -6.96 -8.73 -2.75
CA GLY A 163 -7.01 -9.30 -1.40
C GLY A 163 -7.64 -8.35 -0.39
N GLY A 164 -6.92 -8.03 0.67
CA GLY A 164 -7.41 -7.20 1.77
C GLY A 164 -7.13 -5.70 1.63
N THR A 165 -6.67 -5.19 0.48
CA THR A 165 -6.41 -3.75 0.30
C THR A 165 -7.66 -2.88 0.48
N ASP A 166 -8.86 -3.42 0.17
CA ASP A 166 -10.15 -2.74 0.39
C ASP A 166 -10.42 -2.48 1.89
N SER A 167 -9.87 -3.29 2.79
CA SER A 167 -9.97 -3.07 4.24
C SER A 167 -9.07 -1.93 4.73
N MET A 168 -8.11 -1.50 3.92
CA MET A 168 -7.15 -0.45 4.27
C MET A 168 -7.43 0.88 3.56
N VAL A 169 -7.98 0.83 2.34
CA VAL A 169 -8.18 2.01 1.48
C VAL A 169 -9.66 2.15 1.13
N GLU A 170 -10.30 3.18 1.66
CA GLU A 170 -11.64 3.60 1.20
C GLU A 170 -11.51 4.41 -0.08
N HIS A 171 -11.99 3.83 -1.19
CA HIS A 171 -11.91 4.45 -2.50
C HIS A 171 -12.55 5.85 -2.55
N GLY A 172 -11.78 6.84 -2.95
CA GLY A 172 -12.19 8.25 -3.03
C GLY A 172 -12.18 9.02 -1.72
N LYS A 173 -11.85 8.35 -0.57
CA LYS A 173 -11.80 9.01 0.74
C LYS A 173 -10.41 8.98 1.38
N THR A 174 -9.75 7.82 1.39
CA THR A 174 -8.41 7.65 1.99
C THR A 174 -7.36 7.27 0.96
N GLY A 175 -7.74 7.19 -0.30
CA GLY A 175 -6.93 6.85 -1.45
C GLY A 175 -7.81 6.39 -2.61
N PHE A 176 -7.17 5.88 -3.64
CA PHE A 176 -7.86 5.29 -4.79
C PHE A 176 -7.47 3.84 -4.99
N LEU A 177 -8.46 3.02 -5.33
CA LEU A 177 -8.28 1.61 -5.68
C LEU A 177 -8.49 1.43 -7.19
N TYR A 178 -7.59 0.69 -7.84
CA TYR A 178 -7.67 0.37 -9.25
C TYR A 178 -7.55 -1.14 -9.50
N PRO A 179 -8.17 -1.68 -10.56
CA PRO A 179 -7.96 -3.07 -10.96
C PRO A 179 -6.48 -3.28 -11.36
N VAL A 180 -5.78 -4.25 -10.78
CA VAL A 180 -4.34 -4.46 -11.01
C VAL A 180 -3.99 -4.68 -12.49
N THR A 181 -4.94 -5.15 -13.29
CA THR A 181 -4.81 -5.37 -14.73
C THR A 181 -5.08 -4.12 -15.57
N ASP A 182 -5.43 -2.99 -14.94
CA ASP A 182 -5.78 -1.74 -15.63
C ASP A 182 -4.79 -0.62 -15.28
N PRO A 183 -3.65 -0.52 -15.98
CA PRO A 183 -2.67 0.53 -15.75
C PRO A 183 -3.17 1.93 -16.15
N TYR A 184 -4.16 2.05 -17.05
CA TYR A 184 -4.75 3.33 -17.41
C TYR A 184 -5.58 3.91 -16.28
N MET A 185 -6.35 3.08 -15.57
CA MET A 185 -7.09 3.53 -14.39
C MET A 185 -6.13 3.96 -13.27
N ALA A 186 -5.02 3.25 -13.09
CA ALA A 186 -3.97 3.66 -12.15
C ALA A 186 -3.38 5.03 -12.53
N ALA A 187 -3.02 5.22 -13.80
CA ALA A 187 -2.50 6.49 -14.31
C ALA A 187 -3.51 7.63 -14.16
N TYR A 188 -4.80 7.37 -14.38
CA TYR A 188 -5.88 8.34 -14.16
C TYR A 188 -5.92 8.83 -12.71
N TYR A 189 -5.89 7.94 -11.71
CA TYR A 189 -5.92 8.34 -10.30
C TYR A 189 -4.64 9.04 -9.86
N ILE A 190 -3.48 8.63 -10.38
CA ILE A 190 -2.21 9.34 -10.14
C ILE A 190 -2.31 10.76 -10.66
N LYS A 191 -2.72 10.93 -11.93
CA LYS A 191 -2.88 12.26 -12.55
C LYS A 191 -3.88 13.13 -11.79
N ARG A 192 -5.03 12.58 -11.40
CA ARG A 192 -6.05 13.27 -10.59
C ARG A 192 -5.49 13.84 -9.30
N LEU A 193 -4.68 13.07 -8.57
CA LEU A 193 -4.05 13.51 -7.31
C LEU A 193 -2.93 14.54 -7.55
N ILE A 194 -2.28 14.52 -8.70
CA ILE A 194 -1.27 15.50 -9.08
C ILE A 194 -1.94 16.83 -9.47
N ASP A 195 -2.99 16.78 -10.28
CA ASP A 195 -3.69 17.97 -10.79
C ASP A 195 -4.50 18.68 -9.70
N ASN A 196 -5.03 17.93 -8.72
CA ASN A 196 -5.88 18.49 -7.66
C ASN A 196 -5.18 18.41 -6.29
N LYS A 197 -4.43 19.46 -5.97
CA LYS A 197 -3.68 19.57 -4.73
C LYS A 197 -4.57 19.61 -3.49
N GLU A 198 -5.74 20.21 -3.56
CA GLU A 198 -6.69 20.28 -2.44
C GLU A 198 -7.24 18.89 -2.12
N GLU A 199 -7.68 18.14 -3.12
CA GLU A 199 -8.12 16.76 -2.98
C GLU A 199 -7.01 15.86 -2.43
N ASN A 200 -5.79 16.02 -2.96
CA ASN A 200 -4.62 15.29 -2.50
C ASN A 200 -4.38 15.49 -0.99
N MET A 201 -4.40 16.74 -0.53
CA MET A 201 -4.21 17.07 0.88
C MET A 201 -5.36 16.57 1.76
N ALA A 202 -6.60 16.70 1.30
CA ALA A 202 -7.78 16.22 2.01
C ALA A 202 -7.79 14.70 2.19
N ILE A 203 -7.51 13.96 1.11
CA ILE A 203 -7.40 12.50 1.13
C ILE A 203 -6.26 12.03 2.05
N GLY A 204 -5.08 12.64 1.94
CA GLY A 204 -3.95 12.29 2.80
C GLY A 204 -4.23 12.54 4.29
N LYS A 205 -4.85 13.67 4.62
CA LYS A 205 -5.28 13.98 6.00
C LYS A 205 -6.27 12.93 6.51
N LYS A 206 -7.30 12.59 5.71
CA LYS A 206 -8.31 11.61 6.09
C LYS A 206 -7.71 10.22 6.23
N ALA A 207 -6.79 9.84 5.35
CA ALA A 207 -6.06 8.59 5.44
C ALA A 207 -5.28 8.48 6.77
N ARG A 208 -4.60 9.55 7.19
CA ARG A 208 -3.89 9.58 8.47
C ARG A 208 -4.82 9.43 9.67
N GLU A 209 -5.94 10.15 9.69
CA GLU A 209 -6.94 10.06 10.77
C GLU A 209 -7.40 8.61 10.98
N ILE A 210 -7.76 7.93 9.90
CA ILE A 210 -8.24 6.54 9.95
C ILE A 210 -7.08 5.58 10.30
N ALA A 211 -5.88 5.79 9.73
CA ALA A 211 -4.73 4.95 10.02
C ALA A 211 -4.27 5.03 11.49
N LEU A 212 -4.34 6.21 12.12
CA LEU A 212 -4.02 6.36 13.54
C LEU A 212 -4.94 5.56 14.45
N VAL A 213 -6.23 5.45 14.11
CA VAL A 213 -7.19 4.60 14.84
C VAL A 213 -6.93 3.13 14.56
N ARG A 214 -6.81 2.74 13.28
CA ARG A 214 -6.59 1.34 12.86
C ARG A 214 -5.31 0.73 13.43
N HIS A 215 -4.27 1.54 13.59
CA HIS A 215 -2.96 1.12 14.06
C HIS A 215 -2.67 1.62 15.48
N ASP A 216 -3.70 1.93 16.28
CA ASP A 216 -3.49 2.30 17.68
C ASP A 216 -2.88 1.13 18.45
N LYS A 217 -1.65 1.33 18.93
CA LYS A 217 -0.86 0.27 19.55
C LYS A 217 -1.49 -0.28 20.81
N ARG A 218 -2.09 0.60 21.61
CA ARG A 218 -2.70 0.21 22.88
C ARG A 218 -3.96 -0.59 22.63
N GLN A 219 -4.81 -0.11 21.75
CA GLN A 219 -6.04 -0.81 21.39
C GLN A 219 -5.74 -2.19 20.78
N ILE A 220 -4.77 -2.30 19.87
CA ILE A 220 -4.37 -3.58 19.25
C ILE A 220 -3.90 -4.59 20.30
N VAL A 221 -3.09 -4.15 21.27
CA VAL A 221 -2.61 -5.05 22.35
C VAL A 221 -3.76 -5.49 23.24
N GLU A 222 -4.65 -4.58 23.64
CA GLU A 222 -5.82 -4.90 24.48
C GLU A 222 -6.74 -5.91 23.75
N GLU A 223 -7.07 -5.67 22.48
CA GLU A 223 -7.89 -6.57 21.67
C GLU A 223 -7.27 -7.98 21.52
N LEU A 224 -5.96 -8.07 21.30
CA LEU A 224 -5.26 -9.35 21.19
C LEU A 224 -5.25 -10.11 22.52
N LEU A 225 -5.07 -9.44 23.66
CA LEU A 225 -5.14 -10.06 24.98
C LEU A 225 -6.55 -10.63 25.25
N ASP A 226 -7.59 -9.88 24.92
CA ASP A 226 -8.98 -10.33 25.03
C ASP A 226 -9.25 -11.58 24.16
N VAL A 227 -8.70 -11.64 22.95
CA VAL A 227 -8.80 -12.83 22.09
C VAL A 227 -8.13 -14.04 22.76
N TYR A 228 -6.92 -13.88 23.32
CA TYR A 228 -6.23 -14.98 24.01
C TYR A 228 -6.99 -15.47 25.25
N GLU A 229 -7.64 -14.58 25.98
CA GLU A 229 -8.47 -14.98 27.13
C GLU A 229 -9.75 -15.73 26.70
N GLN A 230 -10.33 -15.36 25.55
CA GLN A 230 -11.48 -16.09 24.98
C GLN A 230 -11.10 -17.50 24.51
N ILE A 231 -9.91 -17.66 23.94
CA ILE A 231 -9.42 -18.96 23.43
C ILE A 231 -9.06 -19.94 24.56
N LYS A 232 -8.67 -19.43 25.75
CA LYS A 232 -8.32 -20.27 26.92
C LYS A 232 -9.53 -20.90 27.59
N LYS A 233 -10.73 -20.39 27.36
CA LYS A 233 -11.98 -20.92 27.92
C LYS A 233 -12.50 -22.10 27.10
#